data_114b33e87c246d575bb9fd5156914ff1
#
_entry.id   114b33e87c246d575bb9fd5156914ff1
#
_cell.length_a   1.000
_cell.length_b   1.000
_cell.length_c   1.000
_cell.angle_alpha   90.00
_cell.angle_beta   90.00
_cell.angle_gamma   90.00
#
_symmetry.space_group_name_H-M   'P 1'
#
loop_
_entity.id
_entity.type
_entity.pdbx_description
1 polymer ?
#
loop_
_entity_poly.entity_id
_entity_poly.type
_entity_poly.pdbx_seq_one_letter_code
_entity_poly.pdbx_strand_id
1 'polypeptide(L)' 'MDEIVFFNPGDAIANSHDFGEALRSAQIYRTKDSLQSPLVIVKPTNDKDNGFSVYFADDADKNAAPDKTSYKVQKHI' A
#
# COMPACT_ATOMS: atom_id res chain seq x y z
N MET A 1 -7.33 12.09 10.11
CA MET A 1 -7.71 12.38 8.72
C MET A 1 -7.15 11.30 7.82
N ASP A 2 -7.93 10.90 6.83
CA ASP A 2 -7.51 9.84 5.92
C ASP A 2 -6.71 10.42 4.78
N GLU A 3 -5.53 9.89 4.57
CA GLU A 3 -4.69 10.25 3.44
C GLU A 3 -5.08 9.37 2.25
N ILE A 4 -5.46 9.99 1.15
CA ILE A 4 -5.84 9.28 -0.06
C ILE A 4 -4.71 9.41 -1.07
N VAL A 5 -4.28 8.28 -1.60
CA VAL A 5 -3.22 8.21 -2.61
C VAL A 5 -3.66 7.26 -3.72
N PHE A 6 -2.97 7.32 -4.85
CA PHE A 6 -3.27 6.49 -6.01
C PHE A 6 -2.06 5.64 -6.34
N PHE A 7 -2.30 4.35 -6.57
CA PHE A 7 -1.27 3.41 -6.99
C PHE A 7 -1.77 2.58 -8.16
N ASN A 8 -0.84 2.13 -8.98
CA ASN A 8 -1.12 1.11 -9.97
C ASN A 8 -1.21 -0.24 -9.23
N PRO A 9 -2.36 -0.94 -9.28
CA PRO A 9 -2.51 -2.21 -8.55
C PRO A 9 -1.46 -3.26 -8.90
N GLY A 10 -0.90 -3.19 -10.10
CA GLY A 10 0.17 -4.10 -10.51
C GLY A 10 1.48 -3.91 -9.77
N ASP A 11 1.66 -2.78 -9.09
CA ASP A 11 2.89 -2.47 -8.35
C ASP A 11 2.83 -2.94 -6.89
N ALA A 12 1.77 -3.59 -6.47
CA ALA A 12 1.63 -4.05 -5.09
C ALA A 12 2.73 -5.06 -4.74
N ILE A 13 3.41 -4.81 -3.62
CA ILE A 13 4.45 -5.71 -3.12
C ILE A 13 3.80 -6.93 -2.47
N ALA A 14 2.71 -6.72 -1.76
CA ALA A 14 1.98 -7.77 -1.07
C ALA A 14 0.52 -7.38 -0.92
N ASN A 15 -0.32 -8.39 -0.83
CA ASN A 15 -1.76 -8.22 -0.57
C ASN A 15 -2.15 -9.18 0.54
N SER A 16 -3.02 -8.75 1.43
CA SER A 16 -3.51 -9.58 2.52
C SER A 16 -4.90 -9.14 2.94
N HIS A 17 -5.69 -10.05 3.47
CA HIS A 17 -7.00 -9.73 4.03
C HIS A 17 -6.90 -9.25 5.48
N ASP A 18 -5.75 -9.39 6.10
CA ASP A 18 -5.54 -9.03 7.50
C ASP A 18 -4.45 -7.97 7.62
N PHE A 19 -4.73 -6.91 8.39
CA PHE A 19 -3.79 -5.82 8.60
C PHE A 19 -2.47 -6.34 9.24
N GLY A 20 -2.58 -7.25 10.22
CA GLY A 20 -1.40 -7.82 10.87
C GLY A 20 -0.50 -8.58 9.91
N GLU A 21 -1.10 -9.32 8.98
CA GLU A 21 -0.33 -10.01 7.95
C GLU A 21 0.31 -9.04 6.97
N ALA A 22 -0.41 -7.99 6.59
CA ALA A 22 0.14 -6.96 5.71
C ALA A 22 1.31 -6.27 6.38
N LEU A 23 1.18 -5.95 7.67
CA LEU A 23 2.25 -5.32 8.43
C LEU A 23 3.48 -6.23 8.50
N ARG A 24 3.27 -7.52 8.77
CA ARG A 24 4.36 -8.48 8.81
C ARG A 24 5.08 -8.59 7.47
N SER A 25 4.30 -8.67 6.38
CA SER A 25 4.88 -8.76 5.04
C SER A 25 5.71 -7.52 4.72
N ALA A 26 5.21 -6.34 5.09
CA ALA A 26 5.93 -5.08 4.87
C ALA A 26 7.24 -5.06 5.65
N GLN A 27 7.21 -5.50 6.91
CA GLN A 27 8.40 -5.51 7.75
C GLN A 27 9.46 -6.50 7.23
N ILE A 28 9.01 -7.68 6.79
CA ILE A 28 9.90 -8.69 6.21
C ILE A 28 10.55 -8.14 4.94
N TYR A 29 9.74 -7.55 4.08
CA TYR A 29 10.25 -6.99 2.82
C TYR A 29 11.27 -5.89 3.10
N ARG A 30 10.95 -4.99 4.02
CA ARG A 30 11.84 -3.88 4.35
C ARG A 30 13.18 -4.38 4.92
N THR A 31 13.13 -5.45 5.73
CA THR A 31 14.35 -6.04 6.29
C THR A 31 15.24 -6.62 5.20
N LYS A 32 14.63 -7.19 4.15
CA LYS A 32 15.37 -7.77 3.04
C LYS A 32 15.85 -6.73 2.02
N ASP A 33 15.24 -5.55 2.01
CA ASP A 33 15.60 -4.50 1.07
C ASP A 33 16.83 -3.75 1.58
N SER A 34 17.94 -3.88 0.87
CA SER A 34 19.19 -3.23 1.26
C SER A 34 19.07 -1.71 1.27
N LEU A 35 18.16 -1.14 0.48
CA LEU A 35 17.94 0.30 0.42
C LEU A 35 16.97 0.77 1.50
N GLN A 36 16.24 -0.13 2.13
CA GLN A 36 15.24 0.16 3.16
C GLN A 36 14.27 1.25 2.71
N SER A 37 13.79 1.13 1.48
CA SER A 37 12.84 2.08 0.92
C SER A 37 11.56 2.14 1.77
N PRO A 38 10.99 3.34 1.97
CA PRO A 38 9.78 3.45 2.78
C PRO A 38 8.60 2.73 2.12
N LEU A 39 7.81 2.07 2.96
CA LEU A 39 6.63 1.33 2.52
C LEU A 39 5.39 1.90 3.17
N VAL A 40 4.23 1.67 2.57
CA VAL A 40 2.94 2.04 3.14
C VAL A 40 1.99 0.86 3.05
N ILE A 41 1.13 0.73 4.05
CA ILE A 41 0.02 -0.20 4.02
C ILE A 41 -1.22 0.61 3.70
N VAL A 42 -1.95 0.20 2.68
CA VAL A 42 -3.11 0.91 2.18
C VAL A 42 -4.29 -0.03 2.05
N LYS A 43 -5.48 0.57 2.02
CA LYS A 43 -6.74 -0.13 1.83
C LYS A 43 -7.49 0.55 0.71
N PRO A 44 -8.11 -0.20 -0.22
CA PRO A 44 -8.91 0.42 -1.27
C PRO A 44 -10.01 1.29 -0.68
N THR A 45 -10.30 2.42 -1.34
CA THR A 45 -11.41 3.27 -0.92
C THR A 45 -12.75 2.64 -1.24
N ASN A 46 -12.76 1.61 -2.08
CA ASN A 46 -13.95 0.86 -2.45
C ASN A 46 -14.33 -0.10 -1.32
N ASP A 47 -15.52 0.07 -0.75
CA ASP A 47 -15.98 -0.73 0.37
C ASP A 47 -16.21 -2.20 0.05
N LYS A 48 -16.21 -2.56 -1.22
CA LYS A 48 -16.42 -3.96 -1.64
C LYS A 48 -15.20 -4.83 -1.42
N ASP A 49 -14.05 -4.22 -1.23
CA ASP A 49 -12.79 -4.95 -1.05
C ASP A 49 -12.24 -4.64 0.34
N ASN A 50 -12.08 -5.68 1.17
CA ASN A 50 -11.59 -5.54 2.53
C ASN A 50 -10.10 -5.85 2.66
N GLY A 51 -9.39 -5.99 1.55
CA GLY A 51 -7.98 -6.33 1.57
C GLY A 51 -7.10 -5.15 1.90
N PHE A 52 -5.88 -5.47 2.32
CA PHE A 52 -4.82 -4.51 2.53
C PHE A 52 -3.71 -4.77 1.52
N SER A 53 -3.07 -3.72 1.04
CA SER A 53 -1.97 -3.83 0.07
C SER A 53 -0.77 -3.06 0.59
N VAL A 54 0.42 -3.53 0.23
CA VAL A 54 1.68 -2.88 0.57
C VAL A 54 2.31 -2.35 -0.71
N TYR A 55 2.72 -1.09 -0.67
CA TYR A 55 3.36 -0.43 -1.81
C TYR A 55 4.59 0.33 -1.33
N PHE A 56 5.48 0.63 -2.27
CA PHE A 56 6.52 1.61 -2.00
C PHE A 56 5.88 2.99 -1.88
N ALA A 57 6.23 3.72 -0.83
CA ALA A 57 5.68 5.06 -0.61
C ALA A 57 6.01 6.00 -1.77
N ASP A 58 7.18 5.80 -2.41
CA ASP A 58 7.62 6.64 -3.52
C ASP A 58 6.78 6.46 -4.78
N ASP A 59 6.04 5.36 -4.89
CA ASP A 59 5.16 5.10 -6.02
C ASP A 59 3.80 5.77 -5.86
N ALA A 60 3.54 6.39 -4.71
CA ALA A 60 2.27 7.06 -4.45
C ALA A 60 2.10 8.27 -5.36
N ASP A 61 0.91 8.40 -5.94
CA ASP A 61 0.53 9.56 -6.73
C ASP A 61 -0.65 10.23 -6.06
N LYS A 62 -0.65 11.55 -6.03
CA LYS A 62 -1.75 12.33 -5.47
C LYS A 62 -2.82 12.63 -6.50
N ASN A 63 -2.55 12.36 -7.76
CA ASN A 63 -3.47 12.65 -8.86
C ASN A 63 -4.04 11.36 -9.42
N ALA A 64 -5.35 11.37 -9.67
CA ALA A 64 -6.02 10.24 -10.30
C ALA A 64 -5.51 10.05 -11.73
N ALA A 65 -5.39 8.77 -12.13
CA ALA A 65 -5.04 8.40 -13.49
C ALA A 65 -5.86 7.17 -13.88
N PRO A 66 -6.12 6.95 -15.19
CA PRO A 66 -6.99 5.84 -15.62
C PRO A 66 -6.50 4.46 -15.18
N ASP A 67 -5.18 4.29 -15.04
CA ASP A 67 -4.58 3.01 -14.67
C ASP A 67 -4.31 2.89 -13.18
N LYS A 68 -4.74 3.87 -12.38
CA LYS A 68 -4.47 3.90 -10.95
C LYS A 68 -5.74 3.78 -10.14
N THR A 69 -5.62 3.16 -8.98
CA THR A 69 -6.71 2.95 -8.03
C THR A 69 -6.49 3.82 -6.80
N SER A 70 -7.57 4.34 -6.23
CA SER A 70 -7.48 5.15 -5.02
C SER A 70 -7.44 4.26 -3.79
N TYR A 71 -6.60 4.65 -2.83
CA TYR A 71 -6.42 3.92 -1.57
C TYR A 71 -6.35 4.89 -0.41
N LYS A 72 -6.74 4.39 0.77
CA LYS A 72 -6.52 5.09 2.04
C LYS A 72 -5.26 4.55 2.68
N VAL A 73 -4.36 5.44 3.07
CA VAL A 73 -3.15 5.03 3.80
C VAL A 73 -3.53 4.63 5.20
N GLN A 74 -3.13 3.43 5.61
CA GLN A 74 -3.39 2.91 6.95
C GLN A 74 -2.19 3.09 7.86
N LYS A 75 -0.98 2.90 7.32
CA LYS A 75 0.22 3.02 8.11
C LYS A 75 1.42 3.24 7.20
N HIS A 76 2.34 4.08 7.65
CA HIS A 76 3.66 4.25 7.04
C HIS A 76 4.66 3.37 7.80
N ILE A 77 5.46 2.63 7.03
CA ILE A 77 6.46 1.73 7.60
C ILE A 77 7.84 2.36 7.51
#